data_22bba43e6d896b18fcc5d022d33ba045
#
_entry.id   22bba43e6d896b18fcc5d022d33ba045
#
_cell.length_a   1.000
_cell.length_b   1.000
_cell.length_c   1.000
_cell.angle_alpha   90.00
_cell.angle_beta   90.00
_cell.angle_gamma   90.00
#
_symmetry.space_group_name_H-M   'P 1'
#
loop_
_entity.id
_entity.type
_entity.pdbx_description
1 polymer ?
#
loop_
_entity_poly.entity_id
_entity_poly.type
_entity_poly.pdbx_seq_one_letter_code
_entity_poly.pdbx_strand_id
1 'polypeptide(L)'
;GLISNQMRDICDRAFSISKFIRNETKIDSTPISISTLVLKLLKELFENPTEQNILLIGAGDVATNIIKNLHKNGYKEIEFHNRTKKIISISNSLKLESKPLNKINLALKKNDILISSINSDFPIIGKGLIEENLKLRKNKPLLLIDLGVPRNIEAAVSSSEFVYLYTLEDIENFSFKNYKERKQSA
;
A
#
# COMPACT_ATOMS: atom_id res chain seq x y z
N GLY A 1 -2.93 22.35 -27.78
CA GLY A 1 -2.21 23.27 -26.91
C GLY A 1 -0.73 23.31 -27.31
N LEU A 2 -0.28 24.46 -27.77
CA LEU A 2 1.06 24.63 -28.35
C LEU A 2 2.06 24.88 -27.22
N ILE A 3 2.80 23.86 -26.84
CA ILE A 3 4.03 24.02 -26.05
C ILE A 3 5.04 24.75 -26.95
N SER A 4 5.59 25.88 -26.51
CA SER A 4 6.61 26.61 -27.28
C SER A 4 7.87 25.72 -27.46
N ASN A 5 8.63 25.94 -28.55
CA ASN A 5 9.85 25.17 -28.81
C ASN A 5 10.84 25.27 -27.64
N GLN A 6 10.93 26.43 -26.97
CA GLN A 6 11.75 26.63 -25.77
C GLN A 6 11.32 25.73 -24.60
N MET A 7 10.02 25.59 -24.36
CA MET A 7 9.50 24.72 -23.32
C MET A 7 9.80 23.23 -23.62
N ARG A 8 9.70 22.85 -24.91
CA ARG A 8 10.06 21.50 -25.35
C ARG A 8 11.55 21.22 -25.09
N ASP A 9 12.44 22.14 -25.48
CA ASP A 9 13.88 22.01 -25.24
C ASP A 9 14.23 21.89 -23.76
N ILE A 10 13.54 22.66 -22.88
CA ILE A 10 13.70 22.55 -21.42
C ILE A 10 13.29 21.18 -20.93
N CYS A 11 12.14 20.68 -21.36
CA CYS A 11 11.67 19.35 -20.99
C CYS A 11 12.62 18.26 -21.49
N ASP A 12 13.07 18.31 -22.73
CA ASP A 12 14.00 17.32 -23.30
C ASP A 12 15.35 17.30 -22.57
N ARG A 13 15.89 18.48 -22.21
CA ARG A 13 17.09 18.57 -21.37
C ARG A 13 16.87 18.02 -19.97
N ALA A 14 15.75 18.34 -19.33
CA ALA A 14 15.41 17.83 -18.01
C ALA A 14 15.29 16.29 -18.02
N PHE A 15 14.64 15.72 -19.03
CA PHE A 15 14.56 14.26 -19.21
C PHE A 15 15.94 13.63 -19.49
N SER A 16 16.78 14.27 -20.32
CA SER A 16 18.12 13.79 -20.63
C SER A 16 19.02 13.79 -19.39
N ILE A 17 19.00 14.88 -18.60
CA ILE A 17 19.75 14.98 -17.35
C ILE A 17 19.25 13.96 -16.33
N SER A 18 17.93 13.80 -16.19
CA SER A 18 17.33 12.80 -15.31
C SER A 18 17.78 11.38 -15.68
N LYS A 19 17.79 11.06 -16.99
CA LYS A 19 18.24 9.77 -17.51
C LYS A 19 19.75 9.56 -17.27
N PHE A 20 20.55 10.59 -17.49
CA PHE A 20 22.00 10.56 -17.22
C PHE A 20 22.27 10.30 -15.73
N ILE A 21 21.64 11.07 -14.82
CA ILE A 21 21.79 10.86 -13.37
C ILE A 21 21.41 9.44 -12.96
N ARG A 22 20.31 8.91 -13.46
CA ARG A 22 19.87 7.53 -13.16
C ARG A 22 20.89 6.49 -13.60
N ASN A 23 21.47 6.66 -14.79
CA ASN A 23 22.47 5.72 -15.32
C ASN A 23 23.80 5.78 -14.55
N GLU A 24 24.28 6.98 -14.23
CA GLU A 24 25.57 7.17 -13.53
C GLU A 24 25.50 6.81 -12.05
N THR A 25 24.38 7.13 -11.37
CA THR A 25 24.25 6.90 -9.94
C THR A 25 23.73 5.52 -9.57
N LYS A 26 23.28 4.73 -10.59
CA LYS A 26 22.57 3.47 -10.37
C LYS A 26 21.43 3.60 -9.34
N ILE A 27 20.86 4.81 -9.22
CA ILE A 27 19.78 5.12 -8.27
C ILE A 27 18.55 4.23 -8.56
N ASP A 28 18.41 3.78 -9.83
CA ASP A 28 17.38 2.84 -10.28
C ASP A 28 17.83 1.36 -10.25
N SER A 29 19.01 1.05 -9.69
CA SER A 29 19.47 -0.34 -9.59
C SER A 29 18.64 -1.12 -8.57
N THR A 30 17.46 -1.50 -8.99
CA THR A 30 16.32 -2.15 -8.33
C THR A 30 15.43 -1.16 -7.57
N PRO A 31 14.52 -0.44 -8.23
CA PRO A 31 13.44 0.23 -7.51
C PRO A 31 12.66 -0.85 -6.75
N ILE A 32 12.80 -0.83 -5.42
CA ILE A 32 12.02 -1.75 -4.60
C ILE A 32 10.57 -1.34 -4.74
N SER A 33 9.76 -2.17 -5.37
CA SER A 33 8.35 -1.84 -5.57
C SER A 33 7.62 -1.70 -4.23
N ILE A 34 6.62 -0.81 -4.16
CA ILE A 34 5.76 -0.65 -2.99
C ILE A 34 5.20 -2.00 -2.52
N SER A 35 4.82 -2.87 -3.45
CA SER A 35 4.33 -4.21 -3.10
C SER A 35 5.39 -5.08 -2.41
N THR A 36 6.66 -4.91 -2.75
CA THR A 36 7.78 -5.59 -2.07
C THR A 36 8.02 -5.01 -0.67
N LEU A 37 7.90 -3.68 -0.53
CA LEU A 37 8.05 -3.02 0.76
C LEU A 37 6.94 -3.42 1.72
N VAL A 38 5.69 -3.46 1.27
CA VAL A 38 4.56 -3.96 2.06
C VAL A 38 4.82 -5.39 2.54
N LEU A 39 5.26 -6.30 1.65
CA LEU A 39 5.60 -7.66 2.05
C LEU A 39 6.70 -7.75 3.10
N LYS A 40 7.75 -6.93 2.97
CA LYS A 40 8.84 -6.88 3.96
C LYS A 40 8.32 -6.42 5.32
N LEU A 41 7.51 -5.35 5.33
CA LEU A 41 6.89 -4.83 6.54
C LEU A 41 6.04 -5.93 7.23
N LEU A 42 5.20 -6.64 6.49
CA LEU A 42 4.38 -7.70 7.05
C LEU A 42 5.21 -8.84 7.64
N LYS A 43 6.30 -9.24 6.97
CA LYS A 43 7.21 -10.28 7.46
C LYS A 43 7.98 -9.88 8.71
N GLU A 44 8.16 -8.58 8.94
CA GLU A 44 8.85 -8.08 10.13
C GLU A 44 7.90 -7.89 11.31
N LEU A 45 6.65 -7.51 11.04
CA LEU A 45 5.68 -7.25 12.09
C LEU A 45 4.97 -8.51 12.62
N PHE A 46 4.89 -9.57 11.82
CA PHE A 46 4.15 -10.77 12.17
C PHE A 46 5.05 -12.01 12.16
N GLU A 47 4.95 -12.84 13.17
CA GLU A 47 5.60 -14.14 13.22
C GLU A 47 5.08 -15.09 12.12
N ASN A 48 3.75 -15.11 11.94
CA ASN A 48 3.05 -15.89 10.90
C ASN A 48 2.30 -14.95 9.95
N PRO A 49 3.00 -14.23 9.06
CA PRO A 49 2.38 -13.19 8.24
C PRO A 49 1.36 -13.74 7.21
N THR A 50 1.53 -14.97 6.74
CA THR A 50 0.63 -15.60 5.76
C THR A 50 -0.70 -16.06 6.33
N GLU A 51 -0.83 -16.12 7.66
CA GLU A 51 -2.07 -16.46 8.36
C GLU A 51 -2.95 -15.25 8.64
N GLN A 52 -2.45 -14.04 8.35
CA GLN A 52 -3.22 -12.81 8.58
C GLN A 52 -4.27 -12.60 7.50
N ASN A 53 -5.44 -12.14 7.91
CA ASN A 53 -6.52 -11.75 7.01
C ASN A 53 -6.28 -10.33 6.52
N ILE A 54 -6.25 -10.13 5.21
CA ILE A 54 -5.92 -8.86 4.58
C ILE A 54 -7.13 -8.28 3.87
N LEU A 55 -7.49 -7.06 4.25
CA LEU A 55 -8.43 -6.21 3.53
C LEU A 55 -7.66 -5.18 2.72
N LEU A 56 -7.86 -5.16 1.40
CA LEU A 56 -7.29 -4.15 0.53
C LEU A 56 -8.39 -3.25 -0.03
N ILE A 57 -8.16 -1.94 -0.03
CA ILE A 57 -9.06 -0.94 -0.62
C ILE A 57 -8.38 -0.32 -1.84
N GLY A 58 -9.01 -0.52 -3.00
CA GLY A 58 -8.53 -0.03 -4.29
C GLY A 58 -8.30 -1.15 -5.30
N ALA A 59 -8.22 -0.76 -6.58
CA ALA A 59 -8.02 -1.68 -7.70
C ALA A 59 -7.16 -1.03 -8.81
N GLY A 60 -6.34 -0.05 -8.45
CA GLY A 60 -5.31 0.52 -9.32
C GLY A 60 -4.10 -0.41 -9.46
N ASP A 61 -3.09 0.03 -10.20
CA ASP A 61 -1.89 -0.77 -10.47
C ASP A 61 -1.15 -1.15 -9.18
N VAL A 62 -1.00 -0.22 -8.23
CA VAL A 62 -0.36 -0.47 -6.94
C VAL A 62 -1.11 -1.56 -6.18
N ALA A 63 -2.44 -1.41 -6.02
CA ALA A 63 -3.29 -2.38 -5.34
C ALA A 63 -3.22 -3.76 -6.01
N THR A 64 -3.33 -3.79 -7.34
CA THR A 64 -3.24 -5.02 -8.13
C THR A 64 -1.90 -5.73 -7.95
N ASN A 65 -0.80 -4.98 -7.97
CA ASN A 65 0.54 -5.53 -7.77
C ASN A 65 0.74 -6.05 -6.35
N ILE A 66 0.19 -5.37 -5.35
CA ILE A 66 0.21 -5.84 -3.94
C ILE A 66 -0.53 -7.17 -3.84
N ILE A 67 -1.76 -7.28 -4.34
CA ILE A 67 -2.55 -8.52 -4.30
C ILE A 67 -1.79 -9.68 -4.95
N LYS A 68 -1.27 -9.47 -6.16
CA LYS A 68 -0.50 -10.50 -6.89
C LYS A 68 0.73 -10.94 -6.11
N ASN A 69 1.45 -9.98 -5.53
CA ASN A 69 2.69 -10.25 -4.80
C ASN A 69 2.41 -10.96 -3.47
N LEU A 70 1.38 -10.56 -2.73
CA LEU A 70 0.91 -11.24 -1.54
C LEU A 70 0.55 -12.70 -1.85
N HIS A 71 -0.27 -12.91 -2.87
CA HIS A 71 -0.70 -14.25 -3.26
C HIS A 71 0.48 -15.14 -3.69
N LYS A 72 1.45 -14.59 -4.46
CA LYS A 72 2.69 -15.28 -4.85
C LYS A 72 3.52 -15.70 -3.63
N ASN A 73 3.43 -14.98 -2.52
CA ASN A 73 4.13 -15.25 -1.26
C ASN A 73 3.30 -16.04 -0.24
N GLY A 74 2.23 -16.69 -0.67
CA GLY A 74 1.47 -17.65 0.14
C GLY A 74 0.34 -17.06 0.98
N TYR A 75 0.04 -15.77 0.89
CA TYR A 75 -1.13 -15.18 1.54
C TYR A 75 -2.40 -15.64 0.83
N LYS A 76 -3.32 -16.25 1.56
CA LYS A 76 -4.55 -16.84 1.01
C LYS A 76 -5.79 -16.01 1.30
N GLU A 77 -5.85 -15.42 2.48
CA GLU A 77 -7.01 -14.69 2.98
C GLU A 77 -6.90 -13.20 2.60
N ILE A 78 -7.17 -12.92 1.32
CA ILE A 78 -7.14 -11.56 0.77
C ILE A 78 -8.54 -11.20 0.27
N GLU A 79 -9.11 -10.15 0.84
CA GLU A 79 -10.37 -9.55 0.40
C GLU A 79 -10.08 -8.14 -0.12
N PHE A 80 -10.67 -7.74 -1.26
CA PHE A 80 -10.50 -6.35 -1.68
C PHE A 80 -11.83 -5.67 -2.01
N HIS A 81 -11.88 -4.37 -1.73
CA HIS A 81 -13.01 -3.49 -1.93
C HIS A 81 -12.67 -2.37 -2.90
N ASN A 82 -13.63 -2.00 -3.73
CA ASN A 82 -13.48 -0.89 -4.67
C ASN A 82 -14.81 -0.17 -4.89
N ARG A 83 -14.75 1.09 -5.37
CA ARG A 83 -15.95 1.87 -5.70
C ARG A 83 -16.79 1.22 -6.81
N THR A 84 -16.13 0.72 -7.83
CA THR A 84 -16.75 0.03 -8.96
C THR A 84 -16.36 -1.44 -8.94
N LYS A 85 -17.24 -2.29 -9.47
CA LYS A 85 -16.93 -3.71 -9.62
C LYS A 85 -15.66 -3.90 -10.47
N LYS A 86 -14.70 -4.64 -9.92
CA LYS A 86 -13.42 -4.96 -10.57
C LYS A 86 -13.07 -6.42 -10.34
N ILE A 87 -12.38 -7.00 -11.32
CA ILE A 87 -11.85 -8.36 -11.24
C ILE A 87 -10.34 -8.27 -11.46
N ILE A 88 -9.57 -8.80 -10.52
CA ILE A 88 -8.11 -8.90 -10.62
C ILE A 88 -7.77 -10.36 -10.95
N SER A 89 -7.13 -10.57 -12.09
CA SER A 89 -6.59 -11.89 -12.46
C SER A 89 -5.24 -12.08 -11.78
N ILE A 90 -5.17 -13.04 -10.87
CA ILE A 90 -3.96 -13.38 -10.13
C ILE A 90 -3.14 -14.41 -10.94
N SER A 91 -3.83 -15.41 -11.48
CA SER A 91 -3.28 -16.42 -12.39
C SER A 91 -4.31 -16.78 -13.46
N ASN A 92 -4.00 -17.71 -14.34
CA ASN A 92 -4.94 -18.19 -15.35
C ASN A 92 -6.20 -18.82 -14.76
N SER A 93 -6.10 -19.41 -13.57
CA SER A 93 -7.20 -20.13 -12.90
C SER A 93 -7.79 -19.34 -11.71
N LEU A 94 -7.11 -18.29 -11.21
CA LEU A 94 -7.55 -17.58 -10.02
C LEU A 94 -7.84 -16.12 -10.32
N LYS A 95 -9.08 -15.73 -10.05
CA LYS A 95 -9.57 -14.36 -10.15
C LYS A 95 -10.15 -13.93 -8.83
N LEU A 96 -9.85 -12.72 -8.41
CA LEU A 96 -10.43 -12.09 -7.22
C LEU A 96 -11.40 -10.99 -7.67
N GLU A 97 -12.61 -11.01 -7.14
CA GLU A 97 -13.64 -10.00 -7.43
C GLU A 97 -13.75 -9.01 -6.27
N SER A 98 -13.88 -7.72 -6.62
CA SER A 98 -14.04 -6.68 -5.61
C SER A 98 -15.41 -6.72 -4.95
N LYS A 99 -15.42 -6.44 -3.65
CA LYS A 99 -16.63 -6.11 -2.90
C LYS A 99 -16.88 -4.60 -2.88
N PRO A 100 -18.12 -4.15 -2.70
CA PRO A 100 -18.43 -2.71 -2.66
C PRO A 100 -17.89 -2.05 -1.39
N LEU A 101 -17.47 -0.76 -1.51
CA LEU A 101 -16.88 0.01 -0.42
C LEU A 101 -17.80 0.19 0.79
N ASN A 102 -19.12 0.23 0.61
CA ASN A 102 -20.08 0.37 1.71
C ASN A 102 -20.10 -0.84 2.67
N LYS A 103 -19.41 -1.93 2.33
CA LYS A 103 -19.26 -3.11 3.20
C LYS A 103 -17.94 -3.15 3.98
N ILE A 104 -17.13 -2.07 3.93
CA ILE A 104 -15.84 -1.99 4.64
C ILE A 104 -16.00 -2.23 6.14
N ASN A 105 -17.03 -1.69 6.77
CA ASN A 105 -17.30 -1.88 8.20
C ASN A 105 -17.37 -3.38 8.58
N LEU A 106 -18.05 -4.17 7.76
CA LEU A 106 -18.13 -5.62 7.98
C LEU A 106 -16.80 -6.33 7.73
N ALA A 107 -16.02 -5.85 6.75
CA ALA A 107 -14.72 -6.41 6.44
C ALA A 107 -13.69 -6.12 7.53
N LEU A 108 -13.68 -4.92 8.11
CA LEU A 108 -12.77 -4.54 9.21
C LEU A 108 -12.89 -5.44 10.45
N LYS A 109 -14.08 -6.01 10.70
CA LYS A 109 -14.29 -6.90 11.86
C LYS A 109 -13.44 -8.18 11.81
N LYS A 110 -13.16 -8.69 10.63
CA LYS A 110 -12.51 -10.00 10.45
C LYS A 110 -11.09 -9.94 9.90
N ASN A 111 -10.70 -8.80 9.32
CA ASN A 111 -9.37 -8.64 8.77
C ASN A 111 -8.41 -8.04 9.79
N ASP A 112 -7.17 -8.48 9.79
CA ASP A 112 -6.12 -8.06 10.72
C ASP A 112 -5.28 -6.92 10.17
N ILE A 113 -5.26 -6.81 8.85
CA ILE A 113 -4.51 -5.82 8.10
C ILE A 113 -5.44 -5.12 7.12
N LEU A 114 -5.41 -3.79 7.12
CA LEU A 114 -6.03 -2.96 6.09
C LEU A 114 -4.95 -2.26 5.27
N ILE A 115 -4.99 -2.42 3.95
CA ILE A 115 -4.13 -1.69 3.01
C ILE A 115 -5.01 -0.81 2.14
N SER A 116 -4.82 0.51 2.19
CA SER A 116 -5.57 1.47 1.37
C SER A 116 -4.69 2.03 0.26
N SER A 117 -5.18 1.93 -0.99
CA SER A 117 -4.51 2.43 -2.19
C SER A 117 -5.55 2.89 -3.21
N ILE A 118 -6.33 3.90 -2.84
CA ILE A 118 -7.29 4.55 -3.76
C ILE A 118 -6.94 6.01 -3.95
N ASN A 119 -7.35 6.54 -5.10
CA ASN A 119 -7.32 7.98 -5.33
C ASN A 119 -8.58 8.60 -4.74
N SER A 120 -8.42 9.39 -3.68
CA SER A 120 -9.49 10.13 -3.00
C SER A 120 -8.95 11.46 -2.49
N ASP A 121 -9.70 12.53 -2.70
CA ASP A 121 -9.33 13.88 -2.21
C ASP A 121 -9.50 13.99 -0.69
N PHE A 122 -10.24 13.07 -0.08
CA PHE A 122 -10.53 13.05 1.36
C PHE A 122 -10.31 11.66 1.94
N PRO A 123 -9.95 11.57 3.25
CA PRO A 123 -9.89 10.30 3.95
C PRO A 123 -11.25 9.59 3.93
N ILE A 124 -11.22 8.30 3.63
CA ILE A 124 -12.41 7.43 3.60
C ILE A 124 -12.51 6.55 4.84
N ILE A 125 -11.42 6.42 5.58
CA ILE A 125 -11.34 5.68 6.84
C ILE A 125 -11.13 6.68 7.96
N GLY A 126 -12.21 6.98 8.67
CA GLY A 126 -12.21 7.89 9.82
C GLY A 126 -11.95 7.18 11.15
N LYS A 127 -11.54 7.95 12.15
CA LYS A 127 -11.26 7.46 13.50
C LYS A 127 -12.48 6.75 14.12
N GLY A 128 -13.69 7.32 13.98
CA GLY A 128 -14.90 6.73 14.53
C GLY A 128 -15.19 5.32 14.00
N LEU A 129 -14.98 5.09 12.70
CA LEU A 129 -15.13 3.77 12.08
C LEU A 129 -14.16 2.76 12.69
N ILE A 130 -12.91 3.15 12.90
CA ILE A 130 -11.88 2.27 13.48
C ILE A 130 -12.20 1.96 14.94
N GLU A 131 -12.53 2.95 15.76
CA GLU A 131 -12.86 2.75 17.18
C GLU A 131 -14.08 1.87 17.38
N GLU A 132 -15.12 2.03 16.56
CA GLU A 132 -16.29 1.15 16.57
C GLU A 132 -15.88 -0.31 16.27
N ASN A 133 -15.05 -0.50 15.24
CA ASN A 133 -14.58 -1.83 14.87
C ASN A 133 -13.65 -2.46 15.91
N LEU A 134 -12.79 -1.70 16.57
CA LEU A 134 -11.95 -2.22 17.65
C LEU A 134 -12.78 -2.83 18.77
N LYS A 135 -13.86 -2.16 19.20
CA LYS A 135 -14.79 -2.71 20.21
C LYS A 135 -15.38 -4.03 19.76
N LEU A 136 -15.83 -4.12 18.50
CA LEU A 136 -16.42 -5.33 17.93
C LEU A 136 -15.40 -6.46 17.75
N ARG A 137 -14.11 -6.12 17.59
CA ARG A 137 -12.96 -7.04 17.50
C ARG A 137 -12.42 -7.45 18.88
N LYS A 138 -13.03 -7.00 19.99
CA LYS A 138 -12.51 -7.19 21.37
C LYS A 138 -11.08 -6.66 21.51
N ASN A 139 -10.79 -5.51 20.92
CA ASN A 139 -9.50 -4.84 20.89
C ASN A 139 -8.35 -5.68 20.29
N LYS A 140 -8.65 -6.63 19.40
CA LYS A 140 -7.63 -7.31 18.61
C LYS A 140 -6.86 -6.27 17.79
N PRO A 141 -5.52 -6.27 17.81
CA PRO A 141 -4.72 -5.29 17.07
C PRO A 141 -5.08 -5.21 15.60
N LEU A 142 -4.99 -4.00 15.03
CA LEU A 142 -5.28 -3.71 13.64
C LEU A 142 -4.12 -2.95 13.02
N LEU A 143 -3.52 -3.53 11.98
CA LEU A 143 -2.50 -2.88 11.17
C LEU A 143 -3.17 -2.14 10.01
N LEU A 144 -2.87 -0.86 9.87
CA LEU A 144 -3.33 0.00 8.79
C LEU A 144 -2.14 0.46 7.96
N ILE A 145 -2.22 0.29 6.66
CA ILE A 145 -1.22 0.74 5.68
C ILE A 145 -1.90 1.69 4.72
N ASP A 146 -1.55 2.98 4.79
CA ASP A 146 -2.09 4.02 3.94
C ASP A 146 -1.10 4.40 2.84
N LEU A 147 -1.40 3.96 1.62
CA LEU A 147 -0.61 4.26 0.41
C LEU A 147 -1.22 5.39 -0.41
N GLY A 148 -2.28 6.04 0.09
CA GLY A 148 -2.97 7.14 -0.59
C GLY A 148 -2.18 8.45 -0.53
N VAL A 149 -2.15 9.15 -1.66
CA VAL A 149 -1.69 10.54 -1.77
C VAL A 149 -2.74 11.31 -2.57
N PRO A 150 -3.56 12.13 -1.88
CA PRO A 150 -3.66 12.39 -0.42
C PRO A 150 -4.02 11.15 0.41
N ARG A 151 -3.82 11.25 1.74
CA ARG A 151 -4.12 10.16 2.67
C ARG A 151 -5.56 9.66 2.58
N ASN A 152 -5.73 8.35 2.62
CA ASN A 152 -7.05 7.70 2.66
C ASN A 152 -7.55 7.45 4.09
N ILE A 153 -6.66 7.49 5.07
CA ILE A 153 -6.93 7.24 6.48
C ILE A 153 -6.67 8.52 7.28
N GLU A 154 -7.60 8.91 8.12
CA GLU A 154 -7.43 10.08 9.00
C GLU A 154 -6.21 9.91 9.90
N ALA A 155 -5.38 10.96 10.01
CA ALA A 155 -4.21 10.93 10.89
C ALA A 155 -4.56 10.66 12.36
N ALA A 156 -5.73 11.14 12.80
CA ALA A 156 -6.24 10.93 14.15
C ALA A 156 -6.44 9.45 14.53
N VAL A 157 -6.48 8.55 13.56
CA VAL A 157 -6.58 7.09 13.79
C VAL A 157 -5.35 6.56 14.55
N SER A 158 -4.18 7.16 14.34
CA SER A 158 -2.93 6.75 15.01
C SER A 158 -2.96 6.93 16.54
N SER A 159 -3.89 7.74 17.07
CA SER A 159 -4.05 7.91 18.51
C SER A 159 -4.94 6.83 19.15
N SER A 160 -5.52 5.92 18.37
CA SER A 160 -6.35 4.84 18.90
C SER A 160 -5.46 3.70 19.41
N GLU A 161 -5.75 3.21 20.61
CA GLU A 161 -5.08 2.05 21.17
C GLU A 161 -5.30 0.80 20.29
N PHE A 162 -4.35 -0.09 20.23
CA PHE A 162 -4.36 -1.30 19.39
C PHE A 162 -4.39 -1.05 17.87
N VAL A 163 -4.07 0.18 17.41
CA VAL A 163 -3.94 0.52 15.99
C VAL A 163 -2.51 0.88 15.65
N TYR A 164 -2.00 0.29 14.60
CA TYR A 164 -0.68 0.59 14.05
C TYR A 164 -0.85 1.13 12.63
N LEU A 165 -0.62 2.42 12.46
CA LEU A 165 -0.77 3.12 11.17
C LEU A 165 0.61 3.36 10.55
N TYR A 166 0.81 2.81 9.35
CA TYR A 166 1.96 3.09 8.50
C TYR A 166 1.51 3.83 7.25
N THR A 167 2.17 4.92 6.94
CA THR A 167 1.96 5.70 5.71
C THR A 167 2.92 5.24 4.62
N LEU A 168 2.73 5.73 3.40
CA LEU A 168 3.68 5.52 2.31
C LEU A 168 5.10 5.96 2.71
N GLU A 169 5.22 7.13 3.34
CA GLU A 169 6.50 7.67 3.81
C GLU A 169 7.16 6.77 4.87
N ASP A 170 6.39 6.23 5.81
CA ASP A 170 6.90 5.29 6.82
C ASP A 170 7.47 4.02 6.17
N ILE A 171 6.79 3.51 5.14
CA ILE A 171 7.21 2.31 4.41
C ILE A 171 8.49 2.58 3.61
N GLU A 172 8.60 3.74 2.99
CA GLU A 172 9.81 4.15 2.27
C GLU A 172 10.99 4.31 3.24
N ASN A 173 10.80 5.00 4.36
CA ASN A 173 11.81 5.17 5.41
C ASN A 173 12.27 3.84 6.01
N PHE A 174 11.35 2.91 6.23
CA PHE A 174 11.65 1.56 6.67
C PHE A 174 12.59 0.83 5.70
N SER A 175 12.41 1.03 4.40
CA SER A 175 13.29 0.47 3.38
C SER A 175 14.70 1.05 3.42
N PHE A 176 14.82 2.37 3.60
CA PHE A 176 16.12 3.04 3.67
C PHE A 176 16.93 2.65 4.91
N LYS A 177 16.29 2.46 6.06
CA LYS A 177 16.95 2.01 7.29
C LYS A 177 17.54 0.62 7.12
N ASN A 178 16.76 -0.33 6.64
CA ASN A 178 17.21 -1.69 6.36
C ASN A 178 18.33 -1.77 5.30
N TYR A 179 18.33 -0.87 4.31
CA TYR A 179 19.41 -0.79 3.32
C TYR A 179 20.72 -0.31 3.93
N LYS A 180 20.69 0.70 4.83
CA LYS A 180 21.87 1.22 5.52
C LYS A 180 22.48 0.17 6.45
N GLU A 181 21.69 -0.51 7.23
CA GLU A 181 22.14 -1.55 8.15
C GLU A 181 22.83 -2.72 7.43
N ARG A 182 22.28 -3.17 6.29
CA ARG A 182 22.92 -4.20 5.46
C ARG A 182 24.24 -3.75 4.84
N LYS A 183 24.37 -2.47 4.48
CA LYS A 183 25.58 -1.92 3.90
C LYS A 183 26.70 -1.69 4.94
N GLN A 184 26.34 -1.58 6.23
CA GLN A 184 27.31 -1.49 7.33
C GLN A 184 27.77 -2.88 7.81
N SER A 185 27.01 -3.94 7.50
CA SER A 185 27.30 -5.32 7.91
C SER A 185 28.00 -6.15 6.82
N ALA A 186 28.26 -5.55 5.64
CA ALA A 186 28.99 -6.14 4.51
C ALA A 186 30.33 -5.47 4.28
#